data_bf5ce9a0a09c076fbc39bce7ec12aad3
#
_entry.id   bf5ce9a0a09c076fbc39bce7ec12aad3
#
_cell.length_a   1.000
_cell.length_b   1.000
_cell.length_c   1.000
_cell.angle_alpha   90.00
_cell.angle_beta   90.00
_cell.angle_gamma   90.00
#
_symmetry.space_group_name_H-M   'P 1'
#
loop_
_entity.id
_entity.type
_entity.pdbx_description
1 polymer ?
#
loop_
_entity_poly.entity_id
_entity_poly.type
_entity_poly.pdbx_seq_one_letter_code
_entity_poly.pdbx_strand_id
1 'polypeptide(L)'
;MAERGIRISYESIRLWCIKFGPKYARRLRRRHNGCGDTFFIDEVFVKIQGRQHYLWRAVDQDGDVVGVLLQRRRDGKAAKRFFKQLLRASSSEPRRIVTDKLRSYGVAHRELVPDSIHDTSQYANYRAELSHQPTRVRERGMRRFKSTHQAQRFLSTHAAVYNLFNLGRHLISAQHYRVFRARSLALAYNVPLRLGIVRWPNKSRIYRKLHEPRS
;
A
#
# COMPACT_ATOMS: atom_id res chain seq x y z
N MET A 1 6.82 -9.45 -25.52
CA MET A 1 8.18 -9.16 -26.03
C MET A 1 8.76 -10.33 -26.81
N ALA A 2 8.60 -11.57 -26.36
CA ALA A 2 9.01 -12.74 -27.13
C ALA A 2 8.38 -12.81 -28.53
N GLU A 3 7.11 -12.44 -28.67
CA GLU A 3 6.38 -12.35 -29.94
C GLU A 3 7.01 -11.35 -30.95
N ARG A 4 7.84 -10.41 -30.47
CA ARG A 4 8.58 -9.45 -31.29
C ARG A 4 10.05 -9.81 -31.47
N GLY A 5 10.44 -11.06 -31.16
CA GLY A 5 11.82 -11.55 -31.28
C GLY A 5 12.82 -10.93 -30.28
N ILE A 6 12.34 -10.17 -29.29
CA ILE A 6 13.20 -9.50 -28.30
C ILE A 6 13.50 -10.48 -27.15
N ARG A 7 14.73 -10.93 -27.06
CA ARG A 7 15.23 -11.70 -25.91
C ARG A 7 15.70 -10.75 -24.82
N ILE A 8 15.14 -10.89 -23.61
CA ILE A 8 15.48 -10.06 -22.44
C ILE A 8 16.01 -10.95 -21.34
N SER A 9 17.18 -10.59 -20.80
CA SER A 9 17.76 -11.30 -19.66
C SER A 9 17.03 -10.94 -18.35
N TYR A 10 17.09 -11.83 -17.37
CA TYR A 10 16.62 -11.57 -16.01
C TYR A 10 17.25 -10.31 -15.42
N GLU A 11 18.53 -10.08 -15.66
CA GLU A 11 19.27 -8.93 -15.17
C GLU A 11 18.74 -7.61 -15.78
N SER A 12 18.40 -7.60 -17.07
CA SER A 12 17.77 -6.43 -17.71
C SER A 12 16.45 -6.09 -17.05
N ILE A 13 15.61 -7.08 -16.77
CA ILE A 13 14.34 -6.88 -16.06
C ILE A 13 14.58 -6.32 -14.65
N ARG A 14 15.56 -6.87 -13.93
CA ARG A 14 15.94 -6.41 -12.60
C ARG A 14 16.38 -4.96 -12.62
N LEU A 15 17.24 -4.58 -13.55
CA LEU A 15 17.70 -3.19 -13.70
C LEU A 15 16.56 -2.24 -14.07
N TRP A 16 15.62 -2.65 -14.90
CA TRP A 16 14.44 -1.86 -15.24
C TRP A 16 13.52 -1.65 -14.04
N CYS A 17 13.30 -2.68 -13.23
CA CYS A 17 12.54 -2.55 -11.99
C CYS A 17 13.20 -1.55 -11.02
N ILE A 18 14.53 -1.56 -10.92
CA ILE A 18 15.28 -0.61 -10.11
C ILE A 18 15.14 0.82 -10.66
N LYS A 19 15.31 0.99 -11.96
CA LYS A 19 15.31 2.32 -12.63
C LYS A 19 13.92 2.93 -12.72
N PHE A 20 12.93 2.15 -13.11
CA PHE A 20 11.58 2.65 -13.44
C PHE A 20 10.55 2.42 -12.34
N GLY A 21 10.73 1.40 -11.48
CA GLY A 21 9.78 1.06 -10.43
C GLY A 21 9.36 2.24 -9.55
N PRO A 22 10.28 3.03 -8.99
CA PRO A 22 9.92 4.19 -8.17
C PRO A 22 9.15 5.27 -8.93
N LYS A 23 9.50 5.52 -10.20
CA LYS A 23 8.79 6.49 -11.06
C LYS A 23 7.36 6.01 -11.34
N TYR A 24 7.22 4.73 -11.64
CA TYR A 24 5.94 4.07 -11.88
C TYR A 24 5.05 4.11 -10.63
N ALA A 25 5.57 3.72 -9.47
CA ALA A 25 4.86 3.76 -8.21
C ALA A 25 4.38 5.17 -7.83
N ARG A 26 5.20 6.20 -8.12
CA ARG A 26 4.81 7.60 -7.90
C ARG A 26 3.65 8.01 -8.79
N ARG A 27 3.64 7.60 -10.05
CA ARG A 27 2.53 7.87 -10.99
C ARG A 27 1.25 7.16 -10.58
N LEU A 28 1.34 5.91 -10.17
CA LEU A 28 0.18 5.15 -9.66
C LEU A 28 -0.44 5.83 -8.45
N ARG A 29 0.37 6.22 -7.45
CA ARG A 29 -0.11 6.91 -6.25
C ARG A 29 -0.81 8.23 -6.55
N ARG A 30 -0.31 9.03 -7.49
CA ARG A 30 -0.96 10.27 -7.91
C ARG A 30 -2.31 10.08 -8.60
N ARG A 31 -2.54 8.90 -9.17
CA ARG A 31 -3.81 8.54 -9.83
C ARG A 31 -4.79 7.82 -8.89
N HIS A 32 -4.34 7.45 -7.71
CA HIS A 32 -5.20 6.84 -6.69
C HIS A 32 -6.14 7.90 -6.13
N ASN A 33 -7.44 7.68 -6.24
CA ASN A 33 -8.48 8.66 -5.87
C ASN A 33 -8.80 8.63 -4.37
N GLY A 34 -7.81 8.94 -3.55
CA GLY A 34 -7.98 9.00 -2.11
C GLY A 34 -7.83 7.64 -1.42
N CYS A 35 -7.67 7.73 -0.12
CA CYS A 35 -7.69 6.61 0.80
C CYS A 35 -9.05 6.62 1.52
N GLY A 36 -9.43 5.52 2.11
CA GLY A 36 -10.55 5.48 3.03
C GLY A 36 -10.36 6.40 4.25
N ASP A 37 -11.35 6.51 5.09
CA ASP A 37 -11.34 7.37 6.28
C ASP A 37 -10.82 6.66 7.55
N THR A 38 -10.62 5.32 7.47
CA THR A 38 -10.13 4.50 8.57
C THR A 38 -8.80 3.85 8.18
N PHE A 39 -7.76 4.10 8.98
CA PHE A 39 -6.43 3.54 8.77
C PHE A 39 -6.10 2.50 9.83
N PHE A 40 -5.63 1.34 9.39
CA PHE A 40 -5.14 0.26 10.23
C PHE A 40 -3.62 0.25 10.14
N ILE A 41 -2.93 0.44 11.26
CA ILE A 41 -1.47 0.59 11.31
C ILE A 41 -0.87 -0.56 12.12
N ASP A 42 0.17 -1.17 11.56
CA ASP A 42 0.94 -2.21 12.22
C ASP A 42 2.42 -2.15 11.83
N GLU A 43 3.30 -2.72 12.66
CA GLU A 43 4.69 -2.88 12.31
C GLU A 43 5.19 -4.31 12.51
N VAL A 44 6.02 -4.76 11.59
CA VAL A 44 6.65 -6.08 11.64
C VAL A 44 8.16 -6.00 11.56
N PHE A 45 8.82 -7.00 12.12
CA PHE A 45 10.27 -7.12 12.06
C PHE A 45 10.74 -7.58 10.68
N VAL A 46 11.79 -6.92 10.19
CA VAL A 46 12.50 -7.28 8.96
C VAL A 46 14.00 -7.32 9.25
N LYS A 47 14.65 -8.43 8.95
CA LYS A 47 16.12 -8.52 9.07
C LYS A 47 16.79 -8.15 7.75
N ILE A 48 17.72 -7.17 7.82
CA ILE A 48 18.52 -6.73 6.68
C ILE A 48 19.98 -6.79 7.09
N GLN A 49 20.77 -7.61 6.40
CA GLN A 49 22.18 -7.88 6.74
C GLN A 49 22.38 -8.24 8.22
N GLY A 50 21.53 -9.13 8.75
CA GLY A 50 21.58 -9.55 10.15
C GLY A 50 21.03 -8.54 11.17
N ARG A 51 20.81 -7.28 10.79
CA ARG A 51 20.28 -6.23 11.67
C ARG A 51 18.78 -6.13 11.60
N GLN A 52 18.14 -5.99 12.77
CA GLN A 52 16.69 -5.83 12.88
C GLN A 52 16.26 -4.43 12.46
N HIS A 53 15.18 -4.36 11.67
CA HIS A 53 14.47 -3.16 11.26
C HIS A 53 12.99 -3.37 11.49
N TYR A 54 12.23 -2.28 11.49
CA TYR A 54 10.77 -2.27 11.66
C TYR A 54 10.13 -1.74 10.40
N LEU A 55 9.26 -2.55 9.80
CA LEU A 55 8.45 -2.19 8.67
C LEU A 55 7.09 -1.70 9.18
N TRP A 56 6.91 -0.39 9.16
CA TRP A 56 5.66 0.29 9.46
C TRP A 56 4.77 0.28 8.23
N ARG A 57 3.53 -0.11 8.38
CA ARG A 57 2.58 -0.20 7.29
C ARG A 57 1.21 0.28 7.74
N ALA A 58 0.55 1.07 6.89
CA ALA A 58 -0.84 1.46 7.05
C ALA A 58 -1.65 0.98 5.86
N VAL A 59 -2.83 0.43 6.12
CA VAL A 59 -3.83 0.09 5.11
C VAL A 59 -5.15 0.75 5.49
N ASP A 60 -5.97 1.04 4.50
CA ASP A 60 -7.32 1.55 4.74
C ASP A 60 -8.35 0.41 4.91
N GLN A 61 -9.61 0.76 5.09
CA GLN A 61 -10.71 -0.20 5.23
C GLN A 61 -10.93 -1.05 3.97
N ASP A 62 -10.45 -0.61 2.81
CA ASP A 62 -10.51 -1.37 1.56
C ASP A 62 -9.29 -2.29 1.38
N GLY A 63 -8.35 -2.27 2.33
CA GLY A 63 -7.10 -3.02 2.32
C GLY A 63 -6.06 -2.44 1.38
N ASP A 64 -6.24 -1.21 0.90
CA ASP A 64 -5.24 -0.50 0.11
C ASP A 64 -4.14 0.05 1.01
N VAL A 65 -2.90 -0.09 0.56
CA VAL A 65 -1.73 0.39 1.32
C VAL A 65 -1.62 1.89 1.19
N VAL A 66 -1.85 2.59 2.28
CA VAL A 66 -1.75 4.05 2.38
C VAL A 66 -0.31 4.51 2.62
N GLY A 67 0.41 3.78 3.46
CA GLY A 67 1.79 4.13 3.80
C GLY A 67 2.67 2.93 4.11
N VAL A 68 3.95 3.06 3.77
CA VAL A 68 5.01 2.07 4.09
C VAL A 68 6.30 2.79 4.42
N LEU A 69 6.86 2.51 5.60
CA LEU A 69 8.12 3.08 6.04
C LEU A 69 8.97 2.05 6.78
N LEU A 70 10.22 1.91 6.36
CA LEU A 70 11.20 1.07 7.02
C LEU A 70 12.07 1.92 7.96
N GLN A 71 12.18 1.53 9.22
CA GLN A 71 12.94 2.25 10.23
C GLN A 71 13.80 1.31 11.09
N ARG A 72 14.86 1.87 11.67
CA ARG A 72 15.76 1.11 12.58
C ARG A 72 15.21 0.98 14.00
N ARG A 73 14.35 1.90 14.40
CA ARG A 73 13.80 1.98 15.76
C ARG A 73 12.29 1.87 15.76
N ARG A 74 11.76 1.42 16.91
CA ARG A 74 10.34 1.32 17.23
C ARG A 74 10.03 2.22 18.44
N ASP A 75 10.32 3.51 18.30
CA ASP A 75 10.13 4.50 19.34
C ASP A 75 9.10 5.59 18.92
N GLY A 76 8.78 6.51 19.84
CA GLY A 76 7.84 7.61 19.56
C GLY A 76 8.28 8.50 18.41
N LYS A 77 9.60 8.71 18.20
CA LYS A 77 10.11 9.49 17.06
C LYS A 77 9.87 8.76 15.75
N ALA A 78 10.01 7.42 15.74
CA ALA A 78 9.73 6.60 14.58
C ALA A 78 8.24 6.61 14.24
N ALA A 79 7.35 6.48 15.24
CA ALA A 79 5.91 6.59 15.06
C ALA A 79 5.51 7.96 14.49
N LYS A 80 5.98 9.06 15.10
CA LYS A 80 5.71 10.42 14.60
C LYS A 80 6.16 10.61 13.15
N ARG A 81 7.34 10.10 12.77
CA ARG A 81 7.83 10.18 11.38
C ARG A 81 6.90 9.43 10.43
N PHE A 82 6.42 8.25 10.83
CA PHE A 82 5.49 7.47 10.01
C PHE A 82 4.15 8.18 9.87
N PHE A 83 3.56 8.69 10.95
CA PHE A 83 2.30 9.46 10.91
C PHE A 83 2.42 10.70 10.02
N LYS A 84 3.50 11.50 10.16
CA LYS A 84 3.74 12.66 9.27
C LYS A 84 3.83 12.26 7.79
N GLN A 85 4.46 11.12 7.48
CA GLN A 85 4.52 10.62 6.11
C GLN A 85 3.13 10.16 5.63
N LEU A 86 2.36 9.51 6.49
CA LEU A 86 1.03 9.00 6.20
C LEU A 86 0.08 10.15 5.87
N LEU A 87 0.02 11.17 6.72
CA LEU A 87 -0.82 12.35 6.53
C LEU A 87 -0.47 13.15 5.26
N ARG A 88 0.82 13.24 4.91
CA ARG A 88 1.25 13.86 3.64
C ARG A 88 0.87 13.06 2.40
N ALA A 89 0.71 11.75 2.53
CA ALA A 89 0.35 10.86 1.43
C ALA A 89 -1.17 10.76 1.25
N SER A 90 -1.93 11.06 2.29
CA SER A 90 -3.38 11.06 2.32
C SER A 90 -3.92 12.41 1.83
N SER A 91 -5.02 12.39 1.07
CA SER A 91 -5.71 13.62 0.61
C SER A 91 -6.58 14.25 1.69
N SER A 92 -6.86 13.53 2.77
CA SER A 92 -7.69 13.95 3.91
C SER A 92 -7.17 13.32 5.19
N GLU A 93 -7.47 13.94 6.31
CA GLU A 93 -7.21 13.34 7.62
C GLU A 93 -8.11 12.13 7.85
N PRO A 94 -7.57 11.05 8.44
CA PRO A 94 -8.37 9.89 8.76
C PRO A 94 -9.33 10.19 9.93
N ARG A 95 -10.57 9.74 9.80
CA ARG A 95 -11.55 9.83 10.88
C ARG A 95 -11.22 8.86 12.03
N ARG A 96 -10.65 7.69 11.71
CA ARG A 96 -10.26 6.67 12.68
C ARG A 96 -8.89 6.10 12.36
N ILE A 97 -8.08 5.89 13.40
CA ILE A 97 -6.79 5.19 13.31
C ILE A 97 -6.85 4.00 14.26
N VAL A 98 -6.68 2.80 13.71
CA VAL A 98 -6.65 1.54 14.45
C VAL A 98 -5.20 1.08 14.56
N THR A 99 -4.74 0.80 15.79
CA THR A 99 -3.38 0.31 16.05
C THR A 99 -3.40 -0.79 17.10
N ASP A 100 -2.26 -1.43 17.30
CA ASP A 100 -2.03 -2.20 18.51
C ASP A 100 -1.87 -1.28 19.75
N LYS A 101 -1.69 -1.88 20.93
CA LYS A 101 -1.55 -1.15 22.21
C LYS A 101 -0.15 -0.53 22.42
N LEU A 102 0.67 -0.38 21.37
CA LEU A 102 2.01 0.20 21.49
C LEU A 102 1.94 1.68 21.91
N ARG A 103 2.57 2.03 23.04
CA ARG A 103 2.53 3.39 23.60
C ARG A 103 2.97 4.50 22.63
N SER A 104 3.90 4.19 21.73
CA SER A 104 4.40 5.15 20.73
C SER A 104 3.32 5.63 19.75
N TYR A 105 2.31 4.81 19.45
CA TYR A 105 1.17 5.21 18.62
C TYR A 105 0.30 6.27 19.30
N GLY A 106 -0.05 6.04 20.58
CA GLY A 106 -0.86 7.00 21.33
C GLY A 106 -0.22 8.38 21.47
N VAL A 107 1.11 8.44 21.61
CA VAL A 107 1.85 9.72 21.63
C VAL A 107 1.81 10.39 20.27
N ALA A 108 2.09 9.65 19.20
CA ALA A 108 2.09 10.19 17.84
C ALA A 108 0.68 10.65 17.41
N HIS A 109 -0.36 9.90 17.77
CA HIS A 109 -1.75 10.21 17.49
C HIS A 109 -2.17 11.54 18.14
N ARG A 110 -2.01 11.67 19.47
CA ARG A 110 -2.40 12.89 20.21
C ARG A 110 -1.74 14.17 19.71
N GLU A 111 -0.50 14.05 19.19
CA GLU A 111 0.25 15.20 18.73
C GLU A 111 -0.06 15.59 17.27
N LEU A 112 -0.39 14.62 16.42
CA LEU A 112 -0.45 14.83 14.97
C LEU A 112 -1.86 14.73 14.38
N VAL A 113 -2.79 14.04 15.06
CA VAL A 113 -4.16 13.81 14.58
C VAL A 113 -5.14 13.74 15.77
N PRO A 114 -5.19 14.77 16.62
CA PRO A 114 -5.98 14.74 17.86
C PRO A 114 -7.47 14.56 17.61
N ASP A 115 -7.99 15.05 16.48
CA ASP A 115 -9.41 15.00 16.12
C ASP A 115 -9.88 13.64 15.61
N SER A 116 -8.96 12.72 15.33
CA SER A 116 -9.31 11.36 14.89
C SER A 116 -9.53 10.42 16.07
N ILE A 117 -10.37 9.40 15.86
CA ILE A 117 -10.62 8.36 16.86
C ILE A 117 -9.43 7.38 16.85
N HIS A 118 -8.74 7.25 18.00
CA HIS A 118 -7.71 6.23 18.17
C HIS A 118 -8.32 4.96 18.77
N ASP A 119 -8.38 3.90 17.97
CA ASP A 119 -8.95 2.61 18.37
C ASP A 119 -7.82 1.59 18.60
N THR A 120 -7.75 1.07 19.83
CA THR A 120 -6.79 0.04 20.24
C THR A 120 -7.49 -1.23 20.73
N SER A 121 -8.74 -1.44 20.32
CA SER A 121 -9.53 -2.60 20.68
C SER A 121 -8.87 -3.90 20.24
N GLN A 122 -9.06 -4.94 21.03
CA GLN A 122 -8.54 -6.27 20.70
C GLN A 122 -9.12 -6.76 19.36
N TYR A 123 -8.27 -7.33 18.51
CA TYR A 123 -8.61 -7.80 17.15
C TYR A 123 -9.03 -6.72 16.13
N ALA A 124 -9.16 -5.45 16.53
CA ALA A 124 -9.52 -4.39 15.59
C ALA A 124 -8.46 -4.21 14.47
N ASN A 125 -7.18 -4.53 14.76
CA ASN A 125 -6.06 -4.34 13.84
C ASN A 125 -5.74 -5.54 12.92
N TYR A 126 -6.56 -6.58 12.92
CA TYR A 126 -6.35 -7.80 12.11
C TYR A 126 -6.13 -7.53 10.61
N ARG A 127 -6.76 -6.49 10.09
CA ARG A 127 -6.60 -6.07 8.70
C ARG A 127 -5.18 -5.60 8.36
N ALA A 128 -4.53 -4.87 9.27
CA ALA A 128 -3.13 -4.47 9.09
C ALA A 128 -2.21 -5.69 9.15
N GLU A 129 -2.43 -6.59 10.10
CA GLU A 129 -1.64 -7.82 10.25
C GLU A 129 -1.67 -8.67 8.97
N LEU A 130 -2.85 -8.91 8.39
CA LEU A 130 -3.00 -9.65 7.14
C LEU A 130 -2.29 -8.97 5.97
N SER A 131 -2.21 -7.64 5.95
CA SER A 131 -1.61 -6.88 4.86
C SER A 131 -0.10 -7.13 4.69
N HIS A 132 0.57 -7.64 5.73
CA HIS A 132 2.01 -7.97 5.67
C HIS A 132 2.30 -9.29 4.94
N GLN A 133 1.34 -10.21 4.84
CA GLN A 133 1.57 -11.53 4.26
C GLN A 133 2.08 -11.49 2.80
N PRO A 134 1.48 -10.72 1.86
CA PRO A 134 1.97 -10.64 0.49
C PRO A 134 3.42 -10.13 0.40
N THR A 135 3.79 -9.21 1.28
CA THR A 135 5.15 -8.67 1.35
C THR A 135 6.15 -9.72 1.83
N ARG A 136 5.79 -10.50 2.87
CA ARG A 136 6.64 -11.58 3.41
C ARG A 136 6.89 -12.69 2.40
N VAL A 137 5.87 -13.05 1.61
CA VAL A 137 6.01 -14.04 0.52
C VAL A 137 7.02 -13.56 -0.51
N ARG A 138 6.93 -12.31 -0.93
CA ARG A 138 7.86 -11.72 -1.90
C ARG A 138 9.28 -11.57 -1.36
N GLU A 139 9.42 -11.15 -0.11
CA GLU A 139 10.72 -11.05 0.57
C GLU A 139 11.45 -12.40 0.59
N ARG A 140 10.76 -13.48 0.93
CA ARG A 140 11.31 -14.85 0.90
C ARG A 140 11.77 -15.23 -0.50
N GLY A 141 10.96 -15.00 -1.53
CA GLY A 141 11.30 -15.26 -2.93
C GLY A 141 12.53 -14.46 -3.41
N MET A 142 12.79 -13.31 -2.87
CA MET A 142 13.96 -12.47 -3.16
C MET A 142 15.22 -12.82 -2.34
N ARG A 143 15.19 -13.89 -1.55
CA ARG A 143 16.29 -14.29 -0.65
C ARG A 143 16.74 -13.14 0.28
N ARG A 144 15.77 -12.42 0.85
CA ARG A 144 15.93 -11.29 1.77
C ARG A 144 16.46 -9.99 1.12
N PHE A 145 16.32 -8.90 1.83
CA PHE A 145 16.82 -7.60 1.41
C PHE A 145 18.33 -7.44 1.66
N LYS A 146 19.04 -6.82 0.72
CA LYS A 146 20.49 -6.58 0.79
C LYS A 146 20.86 -5.21 1.37
N SER A 147 19.91 -4.25 1.41
CA SER A 147 20.09 -2.95 2.04
C SER A 147 18.76 -2.32 2.42
N THR A 148 18.78 -1.36 3.35
CA THR A 148 17.58 -0.60 3.76
C THR A 148 16.99 0.21 2.61
N HIS A 149 17.85 0.79 1.76
CA HIS A 149 17.42 1.55 0.59
C HIS A 149 16.73 0.65 -0.45
N GLN A 150 17.29 -0.54 -0.73
CA GLN A 150 16.67 -1.53 -1.61
C GLN A 150 15.32 -1.97 -1.06
N ALA A 151 15.25 -2.27 0.24
CA ALA A 151 14.03 -2.69 0.91
C ALA A 151 12.94 -1.61 0.82
N GLN A 152 13.23 -0.36 1.20
CA GLN A 152 12.27 0.73 1.15
C GLN A 152 11.76 0.98 -0.28
N ARG A 153 12.65 0.97 -1.27
CA ARG A 153 12.29 1.12 -2.68
C ARG A 153 11.36 0.00 -3.16
N PHE A 154 11.70 -1.24 -2.84
CA PHE A 154 10.87 -2.39 -3.18
C PHE A 154 9.49 -2.29 -2.51
N LEU A 155 9.45 -2.08 -1.20
CA LEU A 155 8.21 -2.02 -0.41
C LEU A 155 7.27 -0.93 -0.92
N SER A 156 7.84 0.25 -1.24
CA SER A 156 7.06 1.37 -1.79
C SER A 156 6.49 1.09 -3.18
N THR A 157 7.25 0.38 -4.03
CA THR A 157 6.81 0.00 -5.37
C THR A 157 5.78 -1.14 -5.29
N HIS A 158 6.06 -2.15 -4.46
CA HIS A 158 5.16 -3.28 -4.24
C HIS A 158 3.80 -2.83 -3.71
N ALA A 159 3.78 -1.89 -2.76
CA ALA A 159 2.54 -1.32 -2.23
C ALA A 159 1.69 -0.67 -3.34
N ALA A 160 2.30 0.15 -4.20
CA ALA A 160 1.58 0.81 -5.29
C ALA A 160 1.04 -0.19 -6.34
N VAL A 161 1.82 -1.23 -6.65
CA VAL A 161 1.37 -2.30 -7.56
C VAL A 161 0.30 -3.16 -6.89
N TYR A 162 0.45 -3.45 -5.59
CA TYR A 162 -0.54 -4.21 -4.83
C TYR A 162 -1.91 -3.51 -4.88
N ASN A 163 -1.97 -2.21 -4.58
CA ASN A 163 -3.21 -1.44 -4.64
C ASN A 163 -3.85 -1.47 -6.03
N LEU A 164 -3.04 -1.48 -7.09
CA LEU A 164 -3.54 -1.57 -8.47
C LEU A 164 -4.36 -2.83 -8.73
N PHE A 165 -4.02 -3.94 -8.07
CA PHE A 165 -4.66 -5.24 -8.24
C PHE A 165 -5.51 -5.68 -7.03
N ASN A 166 -5.55 -4.88 -5.97
CA ASN A 166 -6.41 -5.11 -4.81
C ASN A 166 -7.84 -4.67 -5.13
N LEU A 167 -8.59 -5.52 -5.81
CA LEU A 167 -9.91 -5.21 -6.37
C LEU A 167 -11.09 -5.61 -5.46
N GLY A 168 -10.82 -5.95 -4.19
CA GLY A 168 -11.89 -6.38 -3.27
C GLY A 168 -12.66 -7.60 -3.79
N ARG A 169 -11.96 -8.65 -4.18
CA ARG A 169 -12.50 -9.85 -4.86
C ARG A 169 -13.74 -10.45 -4.17
N HIS A 170 -13.80 -10.38 -2.84
CA HIS A 170 -14.90 -10.92 -2.03
C HIS A 170 -16.14 -10.00 -2.00
N LEU A 171 -16.05 -8.79 -2.55
CA LEU A 171 -17.07 -7.75 -2.50
C LEU A 171 -17.71 -7.46 -3.86
N ILE A 172 -17.19 -8.06 -4.95
CA ILE A 172 -17.67 -7.82 -6.31
C ILE A 172 -17.93 -9.13 -7.04
N SER A 173 -18.87 -9.10 -8.00
CA SER A 173 -19.18 -10.27 -8.83
C SER A 173 -17.97 -10.67 -9.70
N ALA A 174 -17.90 -11.93 -10.10
CA ALA A 174 -16.84 -12.44 -10.97
C ALA A 174 -16.73 -11.68 -12.29
N GLN A 175 -17.87 -11.21 -12.84
CA GLN A 175 -17.89 -10.40 -14.06
C GLN A 175 -17.24 -9.04 -13.84
N HIS A 176 -17.62 -8.31 -12.81
CA HIS A 176 -17.00 -7.03 -12.46
C HIS A 176 -15.52 -7.18 -12.13
N TYR A 177 -15.14 -8.26 -11.43
CA TYR A 177 -13.74 -8.55 -11.15
C TYR A 177 -12.91 -8.68 -12.42
N ARG A 178 -13.40 -9.42 -13.44
CA ARG A 178 -12.70 -9.55 -14.74
C ARG A 178 -12.54 -8.20 -15.43
N VAL A 179 -13.59 -7.38 -15.47
CA VAL A 179 -13.57 -6.04 -16.08
C VAL A 179 -12.56 -5.14 -15.35
N PHE A 180 -12.58 -5.10 -14.02
CA PHE A 180 -11.67 -4.26 -13.25
C PHE A 180 -10.23 -4.73 -13.38
N ARG A 181 -9.99 -6.05 -13.40
CA ARG A 181 -8.66 -6.59 -13.63
C ARG A 181 -8.11 -6.22 -15.01
N ALA A 182 -8.92 -6.30 -16.05
CA ALA A 182 -8.55 -5.86 -17.39
C ALA A 182 -8.21 -4.36 -17.43
N ARG A 183 -9.01 -3.52 -16.76
CA ARG A 183 -8.73 -2.08 -16.61
C ARG A 183 -7.45 -1.80 -15.83
N SER A 184 -7.19 -2.54 -14.76
CA SER A 184 -5.94 -2.44 -13.98
C SER A 184 -4.72 -2.79 -14.83
N LEU A 185 -4.81 -3.83 -15.66
CA LEU A 185 -3.76 -4.18 -16.61
C LEU A 185 -3.57 -3.10 -17.66
N ALA A 186 -4.66 -2.59 -18.25
CA ALA A 186 -4.58 -1.49 -19.23
C ALA A 186 -3.95 -0.24 -18.61
N LEU A 187 -4.28 0.11 -17.37
CA LEU A 187 -3.61 1.19 -16.64
C LEU A 187 -2.13 0.93 -16.40
N ALA A 188 -1.77 -0.30 -16.07
CA ALA A 188 -0.38 -0.70 -15.90
C ALA A 188 0.42 -0.55 -17.20
N TYR A 189 -0.15 -0.92 -18.34
CA TYR A 189 0.47 -0.76 -19.65
C TYR A 189 0.48 0.69 -20.17
N ASN A 190 -0.57 1.47 -19.89
CA ASN A 190 -0.75 2.84 -20.41
C ASN A 190 -0.17 3.93 -19.50
N VAL A 191 0.43 3.59 -18.38
CA VAL A 191 1.12 4.56 -17.49
C VAL A 191 2.26 5.32 -18.20
N PRO A 192 2.94 4.80 -19.24
CA PRO A 192 3.90 5.56 -20.04
C PRO A 192 3.28 6.34 -21.19
N LEU A 193 2.08 6.01 -21.67
CA LEU A 193 1.50 6.57 -22.88
C LEU A 193 0.44 7.62 -22.55
N ARG A 194 0.51 8.75 -23.25
CA ARG A 194 -0.42 9.89 -23.26
C ARG A 194 -1.81 9.46 -23.75
N LEU A 195 -2.58 8.71 -23.01
CA LEU A 195 -3.97 8.46 -23.38
C LEU A 195 -4.88 8.75 -22.19
N GLY A 196 -5.93 9.49 -22.55
CA GLY A 196 -6.97 10.11 -21.75
C GLY A 196 -7.26 9.55 -20.36
N ILE A 197 -7.79 10.41 -19.55
CA ILE A 197 -8.15 10.24 -18.14
C ILE A 197 -8.96 8.96 -17.93
N VAL A 198 -8.31 7.83 -17.70
CA VAL A 198 -8.96 6.68 -17.10
C VAL A 198 -8.93 6.91 -15.60
N ARG A 199 -10.01 7.47 -15.06
CA ARG A 199 -10.21 7.66 -13.63
C ARG A 199 -10.24 6.29 -12.94
N TRP A 200 -9.44 6.11 -11.91
CA TRP A 200 -9.52 4.95 -11.03
C TRP A 200 -10.93 4.85 -10.45
N PRO A 201 -11.57 3.69 -10.51
CA PRO A 201 -12.85 3.54 -9.84
C PRO A 201 -12.66 3.72 -8.33
N ASN A 202 -13.34 4.70 -7.74
CA ASN A 202 -13.39 4.87 -6.30
C ASN A 202 -14.16 3.66 -5.73
N LYS A 203 -13.44 2.75 -5.05
CA LYS A 203 -14.01 1.52 -4.50
C LYS A 203 -15.18 1.82 -3.58
N SER A 204 -15.05 2.80 -2.69
CA SER A 204 -16.12 3.21 -1.78
C SER A 204 -17.38 3.72 -2.51
N ARG A 205 -17.24 4.35 -3.68
CA ARG A 205 -18.37 4.78 -4.51
C ARG A 205 -19.04 3.63 -5.25
N ILE A 206 -18.25 2.62 -5.63
CA ILE A 206 -18.78 1.38 -6.24
C ILE A 206 -19.55 0.58 -5.21
N TYR A 207 -19.02 0.44 -3.99
CA TYR A 207 -19.69 -0.26 -2.90
C TYR A 207 -21.01 0.40 -2.52
N ARG A 208 -21.05 1.73 -2.44
CA ARG A 208 -22.27 2.48 -2.15
C ARG A 208 -23.35 2.24 -3.20
N LYS A 209 -23.00 2.27 -4.50
CA LYS A 209 -23.92 2.00 -5.61
C LYS A 209 -24.42 0.54 -5.69
N LEU A 210 -23.62 -0.42 -5.21
CA LEU A 210 -24.00 -1.84 -5.24
C LEU A 210 -24.89 -2.25 -4.06
N HIS A 211 -24.95 -1.43 -3.00
CA HIS A 211 -25.72 -1.69 -1.78
C HIS A 211 -26.83 -0.66 -1.53
N GLU A 212 -27.09 0.26 -2.46
CA GLU A 212 -28.30 1.07 -2.40
C GLU A 212 -29.50 0.15 -2.68
N PRO A 213 -30.50 0.09 -1.77
CA PRO A 213 -31.73 -0.64 -2.03
C PRO A 213 -32.37 -0.06 -3.30
N ARG A 214 -32.65 -0.92 -4.26
CA ARG A 214 -33.44 -0.54 -5.43
C ARG A 214 -34.83 -0.16 -4.92
N SER A 215 -35.13 1.12 -4.95
CA SER A 215 -36.47 1.65 -4.78
C SER A 215 -37.39 1.20 -5.90
#